data_f2f223b4529b94a2c9bbef701db0ec54
#
_entry.id   f2f223b4529b94a2c9bbef701db0ec54
#
_cell.length_a   1.000
_cell.length_b   1.000
_cell.length_c   1.000
_cell.angle_alpha   90.00
_cell.angle_beta   90.00
_cell.angle_gamma   90.00
#
_symmetry.space_group_name_H-M   'P 1'
#
loop_
_entity.id
_entity.type
_entity.pdbx_description
1 polymer ?
#
loop_
_entity_poly.entity_id
_entity_poly.type
_entity_poly.pdbx_seq_one_letter_code
_entity_poly.pdbx_strand_id
1 'polypeptide(L)'
;SSIKEDSSAVPTRQFQKDIFNILELPEFNSCLVNIHDHVSLFFDKVLVAESTNGNMDNFYITLKLIRDRFVREYSFKNKIFVSRKNAASKDDNGRRLVDEEIIQNYYESKGYKIAFFEEMSFIEQVELASSCSEIVTYNGSSMVNTLFAPEGCKIVEIRNSLKQQHDAYYFWSQWFNKDHRIVECFGATTSQEVINAIENLV
;
A
#
# COMPACT_ATOMS: atom_id res chain seq x y z
N SER A 1 -25.59 16.00 25.95
CA SER A 1 -24.46 15.36 26.65
C SER A 1 -23.21 15.56 25.82
N SER A 2 -22.30 16.40 26.31
CA SER A 2 -21.02 16.66 25.65
C SER A 2 -20.13 15.42 25.76
N ILE A 3 -19.81 14.82 24.62
CA ILE A 3 -18.75 13.82 24.53
C ILE A 3 -17.43 14.56 24.82
N LYS A 4 -16.77 14.21 25.90
CA LYS A 4 -15.40 14.67 26.13
C LYS A 4 -14.52 14.00 25.08
N GLU A 5 -13.89 14.76 24.21
CA GLU A 5 -12.82 14.26 23.36
C GLU A 5 -11.67 13.78 24.26
N ASP A 6 -11.46 12.47 24.28
CA ASP A 6 -10.28 11.91 24.89
C ASP A 6 -9.10 12.15 23.96
N SER A 7 -8.13 12.94 24.43
CA SER A 7 -6.94 13.32 23.66
C SER A 7 -5.98 12.17 23.34
N SER A 8 -6.32 10.94 23.76
CA SER A 8 -5.56 9.70 23.45
C SER A 8 -6.03 8.99 22.18
N ALA A 9 -7.10 9.48 21.52
CA ALA A 9 -7.60 8.88 20.29
C ALA A 9 -6.50 8.92 19.21
N VAL A 10 -6.14 7.75 18.67
CA VAL A 10 -5.24 7.67 17.52
C VAL A 10 -5.87 8.48 16.39
N PRO A 11 -5.24 9.56 15.92
CA PRO A 11 -5.84 10.41 14.92
C PRO A 11 -6.15 9.57 13.68
N THR A 12 -7.37 9.68 13.18
CA THR A 12 -7.75 9.09 11.89
C THR A 12 -6.75 9.56 10.87
N ARG A 13 -6.05 8.62 10.24
CA ARG A 13 -4.97 8.98 9.30
C ARG A 13 -5.56 9.83 8.18
N GLN A 14 -4.85 10.87 7.76
CA GLN A 14 -5.34 11.81 6.76
C GLN A 14 -5.81 11.10 5.48
N PHE A 15 -5.10 10.04 5.03
CA PHE A 15 -5.49 9.28 3.85
C PHE A 15 -6.88 8.64 3.96
N GLN A 16 -7.34 8.24 5.16
CA GLN A 16 -8.69 7.68 5.34
C GLN A 16 -9.75 8.75 5.13
N LYS A 17 -9.51 9.97 5.64
CA LYS A 17 -10.40 11.11 5.41
C LYS A 17 -10.47 11.47 3.93
N ASP A 18 -9.32 11.46 3.26
CA ASP A 18 -9.23 11.76 1.83
C ASP A 18 -10.03 10.74 1.01
N ILE A 19 -9.93 9.44 1.33
CA ILE A 19 -10.72 8.40 0.67
C ILE A 19 -12.22 8.66 0.82
N PHE A 20 -12.72 8.95 2.03
CA PHE A 20 -14.15 9.19 2.23
C PHE A 20 -14.64 10.44 1.51
N ASN A 21 -13.83 11.51 1.49
CA ASN A 21 -14.16 12.74 0.76
C ASN A 21 -14.25 12.49 -0.76
N ILE A 22 -13.31 11.70 -1.31
CA ILE A 22 -13.26 11.40 -2.74
C ILE A 22 -14.39 10.45 -3.15
N LEU A 23 -14.80 9.54 -2.27
CA LEU A 23 -15.96 8.68 -2.50
C LEU A 23 -17.30 9.43 -2.39
N GLU A 24 -17.26 10.75 -2.13
CA GLU A 24 -18.46 11.57 -1.91
C GLU A 24 -19.32 11.05 -0.76
N LEU A 25 -18.68 10.56 0.29
CA LEU A 25 -19.29 10.05 1.51
C LEU A 25 -18.86 10.90 2.72
N PRO A 26 -19.02 12.26 2.68
CA PRO A 26 -18.54 13.14 3.73
C PRO A 26 -19.22 12.88 5.08
N GLU A 27 -20.44 12.35 5.07
CA GLU A 27 -21.17 11.96 6.28
C GLU A 27 -20.45 10.87 7.07
N PHE A 28 -19.65 10.01 6.43
CA PHE A 28 -18.85 9.00 7.13
C PHE A 28 -17.68 9.59 7.91
N ASN A 29 -17.18 10.76 7.53
CA ASN A 29 -16.14 11.45 8.29
C ASN A 29 -16.62 11.87 9.69
N SER A 30 -17.91 12.17 9.84
CA SER A 30 -18.53 12.52 11.14
C SER A 30 -18.89 11.29 11.96
N CYS A 31 -18.92 10.10 11.35
CA CYS A 31 -19.32 8.84 11.99
C CYS A 31 -18.13 7.96 12.39
N LEU A 32 -16.88 8.39 12.10
CA LEU A 32 -15.70 7.65 12.51
C LEU A 32 -15.51 7.73 14.02
N VAL A 33 -15.78 6.62 14.70
CA VAL A 33 -15.59 6.47 16.15
C VAL A 33 -14.43 5.53 16.38
N ASN A 34 -13.35 6.03 17.01
CA ASN A 34 -12.29 5.16 17.51
C ASN A 34 -12.77 4.48 18.80
N ILE A 35 -12.95 3.17 18.75
CA ILE A 35 -13.34 2.37 19.92
C ILE A 35 -12.04 1.90 20.57
N HIS A 36 -11.78 2.37 21.79
CA HIS A 36 -10.74 1.83 22.66
C HIS A 36 -11.33 0.74 23.56
N ASP A 37 -10.49 -0.18 24.03
CA ASP A 37 -10.85 -1.44 24.69
C ASP A 37 -11.78 -1.36 25.92
N HIS A 38 -12.21 -0.18 26.34
CA HIS A 38 -13.02 0.03 27.53
C HIS A 38 -14.28 0.89 27.30
N VAL A 39 -14.64 1.16 26.05
CA VAL A 39 -15.83 1.98 25.73
C VAL A 39 -16.93 1.09 25.13
N SER A 40 -18.08 1.07 25.78
CA SER A 40 -19.30 0.48 25.21
C SER A 40 -20.09 1.56 24.49
N LEU A 41 -20.37 1.34 23.20
CA LEU A 41 -21.20 2.22 22.38
C LEU A 41 -22.53 1.52 22.11
N PHE A 42 -23.63 2.27 22.27
CA PHE A 42 -24.99 1.80 21.97
C PHE A 42 -25.51 2.56 20.76
N PHE A 43 -25.98 1.83 19.77
CA PHE A 43 -26.55 2.38 18.55
C PHE A 43 -27.99 1.89 18.38
N ASP A 44 -28.90 2.75 17.96
CA ASP A 44 -30.27 2.37 17.61
C ASP A 44 -30.32 1.47 16.37
N LYS A 45 -29.39 1.67 15.44
CA LYS A 45 -29.21 0.85 14.25
C LYS A 45 -27.73 0.74 13.92
N VAL A 46 -27.30 -0.46 13.59
CA VAL A 46 -25.95 -0.74 13.09
C VAL A 46 -26.07 -1.41 11.73
N LEU A 47 -25.44 -0.81 10.70
CA LEU A 47 -25.18 -1.47 9.43
C LEU A 47 -23.82 -2.15 9.54
N VAL A 48 -23.82 -3.47 9.60
CA VAL A 48 -22.60 -4.27 9.59
C VAL A 48 -22.37 -4.73 8.16
N ALA A 49 -21.32 -4.22 7.53
CA ALA A 49 -20.85 -4.81 6.27
C ALA A 49 -20.27 -6.19 6.61
N GLU A 50 -20.73 -7.21 5.91
CA GLU A 50 -20.16 -8.54 6.02
C GLU A 50 -18.67 -8.48 5.64
N SER A 51 -17.82 -9.11 6.47
CA SER A 51 -16.39 -9.16 6.20
C SER A 51 -16.15 -9.83 4.85
N THR A 52 -15.40 -9.16 3.97
CA THR A 52 -15.01 -9.69 2.66
C THR A 52 -14.06 -10.90 2.76
N ASN A 53 -13.60 -11.24 3.96
CA ASN A 53 -12.63 -12.32 4.20
C ASN A 53 -13.11 -13.73 3.80
N GLY A 54 -14.38 -13.90 3.47
CA GLY A 54 -14.93 -15.19 3.02
C GLY A 54 -15.45 -15.20 1.58
N ASN A 55 -15.58 -14.04 0.93
CA ASN A 55 -16.11 -13.96 -0.44
C ASN A 55 -15.14 -13.20 -1.36
N MET A 56 -14.33 -13.97 -2.06
CA MET A 56 -13.30 -13.44 -2.98
C MET A 56 -13.90 -12.63 -4.13
N ASP A 57 -15.11 -12.97 -4.61
CA ASP A 57 -15.77 -12.25 -5.69
C ASP A 57 -16.18 -10.84 -5.25
N ASN A 58 -16.76 -10.71 -4.07
CA ASN A 58 -17.12 -9.40 -3.51
C ASN A 58 -15.87 -8.55 -3.27
N PHE A 59 -14.79 -9.16 -2.84
CA PHE A 59 -13.53 -8.46 -2.64
C PHE A 59 -12.95 -7.96 -3.96
N TYR A 60 -12.91 -8.80 -5.00
CA TYR A 60 -12.50 -8.41 -6.34
C TYR A 60 -13.34 -7.25 -6.89
N ILE A 61 -14.68 -7.34 -6.78
CA ILE A 61 -15.59 -6.29 -7.22
C ILE A 61 -15.29 -4.97 -6.51
N THR A 62 -15.07 -5.02 -5.19
CA THR A 62 -14.74 -3.83 -4.39
C THR A 62 -13.44 -3.20 -4.86
N LEU A 63 -12.38 -3.98 -5.03
CA LEU A 63 -11.10 -3.48 -5.52
C LEU A 63 -11.22 -2.90 -6.93
N LYS A 64 -12.00 -3.53 -7.79
CA LYS A 64 -12.27 -3.04 -9.15
C LYS A 64 -12.98 -1.69 -9.12
N LEU A 65 -14.03 -1.54 -8.30
CA LEU A 65 -14.76 -0.28 -8.15
C LEU A 65 -13.85 0.84 -7.64
N ILE A 66 -13.00 0.55 -6.65
CA ILE A 66 -12.02 1.52 -6.13
C ILE A 66 -11.05 1.91 -7.25
N ARG A 67 -10.46 0.97 -7.94
CA ARG A 67 -9.54 1.24 -9.04
C ARG A 67 -10.20 2.12 -10.12
N ASP A 68 -11.37 1.72 -10.60
CA ASP A 68 -12.08 2.40 -11.70
C ASP A 68 -12.55 3.81 -11.29
N ARG A 69 -12.78 4.05 -9.99
CA ARG A 69 -13.15 5.38 -9.48
C ARG A 69 -11.96 6.34 -9.47
N PHE A 70 -10.77 5.86 -9.15
CA PHE A 70 -9.61 6.72 -8.94
C PHE A 70 -8.71 6.86 -10.17
N VAL A 71 -8.59 5.83 -10.99
CA VAL A 71 -7.73 5.88 -12.18
C VAL A 71 -8.48 6.51 -13.34
N ARG A 72 -7.95 7.63 -13.80
CA ARG A 72 -8.52 8.37 -14.96
C ARG A 72 -7.92 7.94 -16.28
N GLU A 73 -6.60 7.68 -16.27
CA GLU A 73 -5.83 7.34 -17.46
C GLU A 73 -4.66 6.43 -17.05
N TYR A 74 -4.32 5.51 -17.93
CA TYR A 74 -3.13 4.67 -17.79
C TYR A 74 -2.04 5.12 -18.77
N SER A 75 -0.79 5.10 -18.29
CA SER A 75 0.36 5.25 -19.18
C SER A 75 1.50 4.35 -18.70
N PHE A 76 2.36 3.90 -19.61
CA PHE A 76 3.49 3.01 -19.30
C PHE A 76 4.81 3.78 -19.34
N LYS A 77 4.85 4.99 -18.77
CA LYS A 77 5.99 5.91 -18.92
C LYS A 77 7.04 5.79 -17.82
N ASN A 78 6.59 5.36 -16.62
CA ASN A 78 7.44 5.43 -15.45
C ASN A 78 7.86 4.03 -14.99
N LYS A 79 9.08 3.95 -14.47
CA LYS A 79 9.55 2.86 -13.61
C LYS A 79 9.87 3.46 -12.27
N ILE A 80 9.39 2.87 -11.19
CA ILE A 80 9.61 3.41 -9.84
C ILE A 80 10.15 2.34 -8.90
N PHE A 81 11.01 2.79 -8.00
CA PHE A 81 11.36 2.08 -6.78
C PHE A 81 10.76 2.84 -5.60
N VAL A 82 9.87 2.19 -4.85
CA VAL A 82 9.25 2.79 -3.67
C VAL A 82 10.12 2.51 -2.46
N SER A 83 10.81 3.55 -2.02
CA SER A 83 11.71 3.50 -0.87
C SER A 83 10.94 3.53 0.45
N ARG A 84 11.54 2.98 1.49
CA ARG A 84 11.05 3.05 2.87
C ARG A 84 11.95 3.90 3.78
N LYS A 85 12.94 4.59 3.23
CA LYS A 85 13.93 5.36 4.00
C LYS A 85 13.29 6.35 4.97
N ASN A 86 12.19 7.00 4.55
CA ASN A 86 11.49 8.03 5.30
C ASN A 86 10.26 7.51 6.05
N ALA A 87 10.00 6.19 6.01
CA ALA A 87 8.86 5.61 6.69
C ALA A 87 8.97 5.82 8.21
N ALA A 88 7.98 6.49 8.79
CA ALA A 88 7.97 6.92 10.18
C ALA A 88 7.75 5.79 11.21
N SER A 89 7.53 4.56 10.78
CA SER A 89 7.25 3.48 11.71
C SER A 89 8.52 3.11 12.49
N LYS A 90 8.50 3.35 13.79
CA LYS A 90 9.57 2.95 14.72
C LYS A 90 9.73 1.42 14.79
N ASP A 91 8.70 0.69 14.40
CA ASP A 91 8.66 -0.78 14.39
C ASP A 91 8.53 -1.27 12.95
N ASP A 92 9.65 -1.30 12.23
CA ASP A 92 9.67 -1.74 10.84
C ASP A 92 9.75 -3.27 10.69
N ASN A 93 9.67 -4.00 11.80
CA ASN A 93 9.72 -5.48 11.83
C ASN A 93 10.90 -6.08 11.05
N GLY A 94 12.05 -5.40 11.04
CA GLY A 94 13.27 -5.85 10.34
C GLY A 94 13.21 -5.67 8.82
N ARG A 95 12.35 -4.80 8.30
CA ARG A 95 12.23 -4.52 6.86
C ARG A 95 13.11 -3.38 6.38
N ARG A 96 13.66 -2.60 7.29
CA ARG A 96 14.50 -1.46 6.96
C ARG A 96 15.92 -1.92 6.73
N LEU A 97 16.49 -1.53 5.59
CA LEU A 97 17.91 -1.76 5.32
C LEU A 97 18.74 -0.64 5.98
N VAL A 98 19.93 -1.00 6.45
CA VAL A 98 20.85 -0.04 7.09
C VAL A 98 21.46 0.92 6.08
N ASP A 99 21.50 0.54 4.81
CA ASP A 99 22.18 1.21 3.70
C ASP A 99 21.26 1.39 2.48
N GLU A 100 19.99 1.74 2.71
CA GLU A 100 18.97 1.82 1.65
C GLU A 100 19.34 2.77 0.50
N GLU A 101 20.28 3.70 0.72
CA GLU A 101 20.82 4.56 -0.34
C GLU A 101 21.50 3.77 -1.46
N ILE A 102 22.11 2.63 -1.15
CA ILE A 102 22.78 1.79 -2.15
C ILE A 102 21.75 1.19 -3.10
N ILE A 103 20.63 0.66 -2.61
CA ILE A 103 19.60 0.11 -3.49
C ILE A 103 18.86 1.22 -4.26
N GLN A 104 18.69 2.41 -3.67
CA GLN A 104 18.15 3.56 -4.40
C GLN A 104 19.04 3.92 -5.60
N ASN A 105 20.35 4.10 -5.38
CA ASN A 105 21.33 4.39 -6.44
C ASN A 105 21.36 3.29 -7.51
N TYR A 106 21.25 2.02 -7.12
CA TYR A 106 21.15 0.89 -8.03
C TYR A 106 19.94 1.04 -8.97
N TYR A 107 18.75 1.35 -8.43
CA TYR A 107 17.55 1.53 -9.25
C TYR A 107 17.59 2.82 -10.09
N GLU A 108 18.11 3.92 -9.54
CA GLU A 108 18.33 5.15 -10.30
C GLU A 108 19.23 4.92 -11.50
N SER A 109 20.33 4.16 -11.34
CA SER A 109 21.24 3.81 -12.44
C SER A 109 20.57 2.98 -13.54
N LYS A 110 19.47 2.28 -13.21
CA LYS A 110 18.62 1.51 -14.13
C LYS A 110 17.43 2.32 -14.69
N GLY A 111 17.40 3.63 -14.43
CA GLY A 111 16.38 4.55 -14.95
C GLY A 111 15.05 4.54 -14.18
N TYR A 112 15.04 4.05 -12.95
CA TYR A 112 13.89 4.16 -12.07
C TYR A 112 13.88 5.50 -11.35
N LYS A 113 12.68 6.03 -11.10
CA LYS A 113 12.49 7.15 -10.18
C LYS A 113 12.32 6.59 -8.77
N ILE A 114 12.97 7.20 -7.78
CA ILE A 114 12.75 6.87 -6.38
C ILE A 114 11.49 7.60 -5.90
N ALA A 115 10.56 6.85 -5.32
CA ALA A 115 9.32 7.37 -4.80
C ALA A 115 9.23 7.15 -3.28
N PHE A 116 8.75 8.15 -2.56
CA PHE A 116 8.47 8.12 -1.12
C PHE A 116 6.98 8.33 -0.93
N PHE A 117 6.21 7.25 -0.89
CA PHE A 117 4.75 7.33 -0.83
C PHE A 117 4.24 8.03 0.45
N GLU A 118 5.00 7.99 1.53
CA GLU A 118 4.70 8.70 2.77
C GLU A 118 4.73 10.23 2.63
N GLU A 119 5.38 10.75 1.60
CA GLU A 119 5.47 12.19 1.28
C GLU A 119 4.42 12.64 0.25
N MET A 120 3.64 11.70 -0.29
CA MET A 120 2.65 11.95 -1.33
C MET A 120 1.24 11.86 -0.77
N SER A 121 0.35 12.71 -1.28
CA SER A 121 -1.09 12.52 -1.10
C SER A 121 -1.56 11.22 -1.76
N PHE A 122 -2.72 10.72 -1.36
CA PHE A 122 -3.29 9.51 -1.97
C PHE A 122 -3.47 9.65 -3.50
N ILE A 123 -3.93 10.80 -3.95
CA ILE A 123 -4.13 11.05 -5.39
C ILE A 123 -2.81 11.02 -6.16
N GLU A 124 -1.76 11.66 -5.63
CA GLU A 124 -0.43 11.62 -6.26
C GLU A 124 0.11 10.19 -6.34
N GLN A 125 -0.12 9.36 -5.30
CA GLN A 125 0.25 7.94 -5.33
C GLN A 125 -0.49 7.18 -6.42
N VAL A 126 -1.81 7.41 -6.58
CA VAL A 126 -2.64 6.80 -7.64
C VAL A 126 -2.16 7.23 -9.02
N GLU A 127 -1.95 8.53 -9.24
CA GLU A 127 -1.49 9.09 -10.52
C GLU A 127 -0.11 8.53 -10.89
N LEU A 128 0.81 8.46 -9.93
CA LEU A 128 2.11 7.87 -10.16
C LEU A 128 1.99 6.38 -10.50
N ALA A 129 1.26 5.60 -9.72
CA ALA A 129 1.10 4.16 -9.94
C ALA A 129 0.41 3.87 -11.28
N SER A 130 -0.62 4.63 -11.67
CA SER A 130 -1.34 4.46 -12.95
C SER A 130 -0.48 4.78 -14.18
N SER A 131 0.64 5.46 -13.98
CA SER A 131 1.59 5.79 -15.04
C SER A 131 2.76 4.81 -15.18
N CYS A 132 2.83 3.77 -14.35
CA CYS A 132 3.99 2.90 -14.28
C CYS A 132 3.93 1.71 -15.23
N SER A 133 5.06 1.43 -15.88
CA SER A 133 5.33 0.15 -16.54
C SER A 133 5.96 -0.86 -15.58
N GLU A 134 6.62 -0.39 -14.53
CA GLU A 134 7.28 -1.23 -13.54
C GLU A 134 7.27 -0.56 -12.16
N ILE A 135 6.91 -1.31 -11.13
CA ILE A 135 6.92 -0.90 -9.72
C ILE A 135 7.71 -1.91 -8.92
N VAL A 136 8.75 -1.44 -8.25
CA VAL A 136 9.53 -2.23 -7.28
C VAL A 136 9.26 -1.68 -5.90
N THR A 137 8.86 -2.53 -4.96
CA THR A 137 8.55 -2.10 -3.60
C THR A 137 8.70 -3.24 -2.58
N TYR A 138 8.89 -2.89 -1.33
CA TYR A 138 8.87 -3.85 -0.24
C TYR A 138 7.44 -4.29 0.08
N ASN A 139 7.28 -5.56 0.51
CA ASN A 139 6.00 -6.03 1.07
C ASN A 139 5.53 -5.08 2.19
N GLY A 140 4.30 -4.63 2.11
CA GLY A 140 3.70 -3.72 3.07
C GLY A 140 2.62 -2.82 2.47
N SER A 141 2.24 -1.76 3.18
CA SER A 141 1.14 -0.86 2.78
C SER A 141 1.33 -0.20 1.41
N SER A 142 2.57 0.03 0.99
CA SER A 142 2.88 0.56 -0.35
C SER A 142 2.40 -0.35 -1.48
N MET A 143 2.32 -1.67 -1.23
CA MET A 143 1.80 -2.65 -2.20
C MET A 143 0.33 -2.40 -2.58
N VAL A 144 -0.46 -1.76 -1.72
CA VAL A 144 -1.86 -1.41 -2.03
C VAL A 144 -1.94 -0.54 -3.28
N ASN A 145 -0.96 0.33 -3.50
CA ASN A 145 -0.94 1.22 -4.66
C ASN A 145 -0.72 0.48 -5.98
N THR A 146 -0.22 -0.75 -5.96
CA THR A 146 -0.11 -1.57 -7.18
C THR A 146 -1.47 -1.88 -7.79
N LEU A 147 -2.56 -1.78 -7.01
CA LEU A 147 -3.93 -1.89 -7.51
C LEU A 147 -4.18 -0.92 -8.68
N PHE A 148 -3.65 0.29 -8.59
CA PHE A 148 -3.87 1.38 -9.55
C PHE A 148 -2.95 1.31 -10.77
N ALA A 149 -1.95 0.42 -10.78
CA ALA A 149 -1.06 0.25 -11.92
C ALA A 149 -1.80 -0.34 -13.14
N PRO A 150 -1.33 -0.10 -14.38
CA PRO A 150 -1.91 -0.66 -15.60
C PRO A 150 -1.86 -2.19 -15.63
N GLU A 151 -2.72 -2.80 -16.45
CA GLU A 151 -2.57 -4.20 -16.85
C GLU A 151 -1.21 -4.40 -17.54
N GLY A 152 -0.56 -5.54 -17.27
CA GLY A 152 0.79 -5.82 -17.79
C GLY A 152 1.91 -5.04 -17.09
N CYS A 153 1.61 -4.18 -16.10
CA CYS A 153 2.64 -3.57 -15.28
C CYS A 153 3.42 -4.65 -14.53
N LYS A 154 4.76 -4.58 -14.58
CA LYS A 154 5.62 -5.46 -13.81
C LYS A 154 5.69 -4.99 -12.37
N ILE A 155 5.35 -5.86 -11.44
CA ILE A 155 5.45 -5.63 -10.00
C ILE A 155 6.56 -6.51 -9.45
N VAL A 156 7.53 -5.92 -8.76
CA VAL A 156 8.56 -6.65 -8.03
C VAL A 156 8.37 -6.39 -6.54
N GLU A 157 7.90 -7.41 -5.84
CA GLU A 157 7.69 -7.38 -4.40
C GLU A 157 8.91 -7.93 -3.68
N ILE A 158 9.56 -7.11 -2.85
CA ILE A 158 10.70 -7.50 -2.02
C ILE A 158 10.21 -7.95 -0.64
N ARG A 159 10.52 -9.19 -0.25
CA ARG A 159 10.20 -9.77 1.04
C ARG A 159 11.47 -10.06 1.82
N ASN A 160 11.87 -9.16 2.69
CA ASN A 160 13.06 -9.30 3.53
C ASN A 160 12.77 -9.67 4.99
N SER A 161 11.50 -9.81 5.37
CA SER A 161 11.08 -10.19 6.72
C SER A 161 10.19 -11.43 6.74
N LEU A 162 10.53 -12.42 7.57
CA LEU A 162 9.74 -13.64 7.78
C LEU A 162 8.33 -13.39 8.35
N LYS A 163 8.08 -12.24 8.96
CA LYS A 163 6.78 -11.89 9.55
C LYS A 163 5.71 -11.54 8.52
N GLN A 164 6.03 -11.50 7.23
CA GLN A 164 5.16 -10.97 6.18
C GLN A 164 5.08 -11.90 4.98
N GLN A 165 4.43 -13.02 5.18
CA GLN A 165 4.12 -13.97 4.11
C GLN A 165 2.63 -13.87 3.72
N HIS A 166 2.18 -12.68 3.32
CA HIS A 166 0.81 -12.52 2.84
C HIS A 166 0.79 -12.45 1.33
N ASP A 167 0.22 -13.46 0.71
CA ASP A 167 0.08 -13.54 -0.75
C ASP A 167 -1.08 -12.68 -1.30
N ALA A 168 -1.75 -11.90 -0.46
CA ALA A 168 -2.89 -11.09 -0.87
C ALA A 168 -2.57 -10.18 -2.06
N TYR A 169 -1.43 -9.49 -2.04
CA TYR A 169 -1.02 -8.60 -3.13
C TYR A 169 -0.71 -9.34 -4.42
N TYR A 170 -0.15 -10.56 -4.31
CA TYR A 170 0.06 -11.43 -5.45
C TYR A 170 -1.27 -11.81 -6.11
N PHE A 171 -2.26 -12.25 -5.33
CA PHE A 171 -3.60 -12.56 -5.85
C PHE A 171 -4.26 -11.34 -6.49
N TRP A 172 -4.15 -10.16 -5.88
CA TRP A 172 -4.69 -8.94 -6.49
C TRP A 172 -4.03 -8.63 -7.84
N SER A 173 -2.73 -8.81 -7.91
CA SER A 173 -2.00 -8.61 -9.17
C SER A 173 -2.45 -9.58 -10.26
N GLN A 174 -2.73 -10.84 -9.92
CA GLN A 174 -3.28 -11.81 -10.87
C GLN A 174 -4.68 -11.41 -11.36
N TRP A 175 -5.55 -10.94 -10.46
CA TRP A 175 -6.90 -10.48 -10.83
C TRP A 175 -6.89 -9.31 -11.81
N PHE A 176 -5.86 -8.49 -11.77
CA PHE A 176 -5.71 -7.32 -12.62
C PHE A 176 -4.62 -7.46 -13.69
N ASN A 177 -4.31 -8.71 -14.07
CA ASN A 177 -3.39 -9.05 -15.17
C ASN A 177 -2.03 -8.36 -15.10
N LYS A 178 -1.40 -8.36 -13.92
CA LYS A 178 -0.05 -7.78 -13.72
C LYS A 178 1.01 -8.88 -13.67
N ASP A 179 2.21 -8.59 -14.18
CA ASP A 179 3.39 -9.47 -14.03
C ASP A 179 3.98 -9.27 -12.64
N HIS A 180 3.52 -10.05 -11.66
CA HIS A 180 3.97 -9.94 -10.29
C HIS A 180 5.03 -10.99 -9.96
N ARG A 181 6.20 -10.52 -9.56
CA ARG A 181 7.35 -11.32 -9.13
C ARG A 181 7.67 -11.03 -7.67
N ILE A 182 7.99 -12.09 -6.93
CA ILE A 182 8.34 -12.02 -5.52
C ILE A 182 9.82 -12.34 -5.38
N VAL A 183 10.55 -11.43 -4.72
CA VAL A 183 11.95 -11.60 -4.34
C VAL A 183 11.99 -11.92 -2.85
N GLU A 184 12.28 -13.15 -2.50
CA GLU A 184 12.46 -13.58 -1.12
C GLU A 184 13.94 -13.44 -0.71
N CYS A 185 14.20 -12.51 0.19
CA CYS A 185 15.53 -12.28 0.78
C CYS A 185 15.42 -12.17 2.30
N PHE A 186 14.78 -13.16 2.90
CA PHE A 186 14.51 -13.18 4.34
C PHE A 186 15.78 -13.05 5.16
N GLY A 187 15.78 -12.09 6.09
CA GLY A 187 16.92 -11.80 6.95
C GLY A 187 17.96 -10.87 6.32
N ALA A 188 17.78 -10.43 5.07
CA ALA A 188 18.63 -9.42 4.48
C ALA A 188 18.54 -8.10 5.28
N THR A 189 19.69 -7.58 5.67
CA THR A 189 19.82 -6.32 6.43
C THR A 189 20.53 -5.24 5.62
N THR A 190 21.15 -5.60 4.50
CA THR A 190 21.87 -4.71 3.61
C THR A 190 21.26 -4.66 2.21
N SER A 191 21.43 -3.53 1.54
CA SER A 191 21.00 -3.35 0.16
C SER A 191 21.67 -4.34 -0.80
N GLN A 192 22.93 -4.69 -0.57
CA GLN A 192 23.65 -5.60 -1.46
C GLN A 192 23.06 -7.02 -1.43
N GLU A 193 22.62 -7.51 -0.26
CA GLU A 193 21.94 -8.81 -0.14
C GLU A 193 20.64 -8.81 -0.94
N VAL A 194 19.87 -7.73 -0.88
CA VAL A 194 18.61 -7.57 -1.63
C VAL A 194 18.88 -7.48 -3.13
N ILE A 195 19.87 -6.68 -3.55
CA ILE A 195 20.27 -6.56 -4.96
C ILE A 195 20.67 -7.93 -5.53
N ASN A 196 21.51 -8.68 -4.82
CA ASN A 196 21.91 -10.01 -5.24
C ASN A 196 20.72 -10.96 -5.42
N ALA A 197 19.74 -10.91 -4.50
CA ALA A 197 18.51 -11.70 -4.62
C ALA A 197 17.69 -11.31 -5.85
N ILE A 198 17.59 -10.01 -6.17
CA ILE A 198 16.89 -9.50 -7.35
C ILE A 198 17.59 -9.96 -8.64
N GLU A 199 18.91 -9.86 -8.72
CA GLU A 199 19.68 -10.21 -9.91
C GLU A 199 19.67 -11.73 -10.20
N ASN A 200 19.47 -12.56 -9.17
CA ASN A 200 19.33 -14.01 -9.33
C ASN A 200 17.93 -14.43 -9.85
N LEU A 201 16.95 -13.52 -9.92
CA LEU A 201 15.61 -13.77 -10.45
C LEU A 201 15.47 -13.46 -11.95
N VAL A 202 16.46 -12.81 -12.53
CA VAL A 202 16.54 -12.48 -13.96
C VAL A 202 17.37 -13.54 -14.69
#